data_77d3b008be60855df04427aa278f2286
#
_entry.id   77d3b008be60855df04427aa278f2286
#
_cell.length_a   1.000
_cell.length_b   1.000
_cell.length_c   1.000
_cell.angle_alpha   90.00
_cell.angle_beta   90.00
_cell.angle_gamma   90.00
#
_symmetry.space_group_name_H-M   'P 1'
#
loop_
_entity.id
_entity.type
_entity.pdbx_description
1 polymer ?
#
loop_
_entity_poly.entity_id
_entity_poly.type
_entity_poly.pdbx_seq_one_letter_code
_entity_poly.pdbx_strand_id
1 'polypeptide(L)'
;VREQICKVVADIVENYDVDGIIFDDYFHQSGYKDSYDQEQYAATGNGMSRADWRRAQNNLMVRMVNDTIKAIKPWVKFGIGPAGVAGKANTSAPVYGVEPCPTPASDWQYNQIYADPLAWYNEHTIDYMAPQIYWTIDSWSNYDVICKWWSDMACHFNRHMYVSHTLQNMVSDNQITSGKHGKQEIGDQIALNRLYDRMDAPGSCWYSFSTGMTTLNFFKYIGADVN
;
A
#
# COMPACT_ATOMS: atom_id res chain seq x y z
N VAL A 1 22.55 2.36 0.96
CA VAL A 1 21.32 1.73 1.42
C VAL A 1 20.57 1.10 0.24
N ARG A 2 20.18 1.87 -0.80
CA ARG A 2 19.39 1.35 -1.94
C ARG A 2 20.04 0.13 -2.61
N GLU A 3 21.31 0.20 -2.93
CA GLU A 3 22.06 -0.92 -3.52
C GLU A 3 22.04 -2.17 -2.64
N GLN A 4 22.07 -2.00 -1.30
CA GLN A 4 22.00 -3.12 -0.39
C GLN A 4 20.61 -3.77 -0.40
N ILE A 5 19.56 -2.97 -0.49
CA ILE A 5 18.19 -3.48 -0.65
C ILE A 5 18.06 -4.26 -1.95
N CYS A 6 18.57 -3.72 -3.06
CA CYS A 6 18.58 -4.43 -4.35
C CYS A 6 19.33 -5.75 -4.29
N LYS A 7 20.48 -5.82 -3.58
CA LYS A 7 21.22 -7.08 -3.41
C LYS A 7 20.43 -8.12 -2.63
N VAL A 8 19.72 -7.72 -1.56
CA VAL A 8 18.86 -8.64 -0.80
C VAL A 8 17.70 -9.15 -1.66
N VAL A 9 17.07 -8.26 -2.41
CA VAL A 9 15.99 -8.64 -3.32
C VAL A 9 16.50 -9.57 -4.43
N ALA A 10 17.66 -9.27 -5.01
CA ALA A 10 18.30 -10.12 -6.00
C ALA A 10 18.56 -11.53 -5.46
N ASP A 11 19.15 -11.64 -4.26
CA ASP A 11 19.40 -12.92 -3.59
C ASP A 11 18.10 -13.75 -3.41
N ILE A 12 17.01 -13.11 -2.99
CA ILE A 12 15.72 -13.78 -2.84
C ILE A 12 15.20 -14.27 -4.20
N VAL A 13 15.20 -13.40 -5.21
CA VAL A 13 14.65 -13.72 -6.53
C VAL A 13 15.47 -14.79 -7.24
N GLU A 14 16.79 -14.77 -7.08
CA GLU A 14 17.70 -15.78 -7.68
C GLU A 14 17.52 -17.17 -7.06
N ASN A 15 17.49 -17.23 -5.73
CA ASN A 15 17.65 -18.46 -4.99
C ASN A 15 16.32 -19.12 -4.55
N TYR A 16 15.20 -18.40 -4.64
CA TYR A 16 13.89 -18.92 -4.23
C TYR A 16 12.88 -18.88 -5.38
N ASP A 17 11.95 -19.81 -5.35
CA ASP A 17 10.83 -19.88 -6.30
C ASP A 17 9.66 -19.02 -5.76
N VAL A 18 9.78 -17.71 -5.91
CA VAL A 18 8.77 -16.75 -5.47
C VAL A 18 8.00 -16.18 -6.66
N ASP A 19 6.70 -16.01 -6.51
CA ASP A 19 5.83 -15.36 -7.51
C ASP A 19 5.91 -13.84 -7.46
N GLY A 20 6.28 -13.28 -6.31
CA GLY A 20 6.37 -11.84 -6.12
C GLY A 20 7.13 -11.42 -4.87
N ILE A 21 7.48 -10.15 -4.85
CA ILE A 21 8.05 -9.42 -3.71
C ILE A 21 7.07 -8.33 -3.33
N ILE A 22 6.83 -8.14 -2.05
CA ILE A 22 6.04 -7.02 -1.53
C ILE A 22 6.86 -6.23 -0.51
N PHE A 23 6.81 -4.91 -0.61
CA PHE A 23 7.33 -4.01 0.42
C PHE A 23 6.20 -3.48 1.28
N ASP A 24 6.48 -3.30 2.57
CA ASP A 24 5.61 -2.61 3.51
C ASP A 24 5.72 -1.08 3.37
N ASP A 25 4.96 -0.31 4.16
CA ASP A 25 4.80 1.14 4.02
C ASP A 25 5.90 1.99 4.69
N TYR A 26 6.92 1.39 5.29
CA TYR A 26 7.96 2.11 6.05
C TYR A 26 9.15 2.54 5.18
N PHE A 27 9.06 3.72 4.55
CA PHE A 27 10.12 4.28 3.72
C PHE A 27 11.09 5.15 4.52
N HIS A 28 10.63 6.28 5.07
CA HIS A 28 11.37 7.05 6.06
C HIS A 28 10.73 6.85 7.43
N GLN A 29 11.55 6.91 8.46
CA GLN A 29 11.03 6.89 9.83
C GLN A 29 10.18 8.14 10.07
N SER A 30 9.01 7.99 10.69
CA SER A 30 8.21 9.13 11.14
C SER A 30 9.03 9.99 12.11
N GLY A 31 9.02 11.31 11.91
CA GLY A 31 9.87 12.23 12.67
C GLY A 31 11.35 12.24 12.24
N TYR A 32 11.65 11.78 11.04
CA TYR A 32 13.00 11.77 10.47
C TYR A 32 13.61 13.19 10.45
N LYS A 33 14.74 13.38 11.12
CA LYS A 33 15.36 14.70 11.29
C LYS A 33 16.16 15.10 10.05
N ASP A 34 16.14 16.39 9.74
CA ASP A 34 16.89 16.95 8.61
C ASP A 34 18.41 16.76 8.73
N SER A 35 18.92 16.68 9.96
CA SER A 35 20.34 16.41 10.20
C SER A 35 20.82 15.03 9.74
N TYR A 36 19.91 14.07 9.55
CA TYR A 36 20.26 12.70 9.18
C TYR A 36 20.62 12.55 7.69
N ASP A 37 20.15 13.48 6.86
CA ASP A 37 20.39 13.46 5.41
C ASP A 37 20.92 14.80 4.87
N GLN A 38 21.43 15.67 5.75
CA GLN A 38 21.88 17.02 5.40
C GLN A 38 22.96 17.03 4.32
N GLU A 39 23.95 16.16 4.44
CA GLU A 39 25.06 16.07 3.48
C GLU A 39 24.55 15.59 2.11
N GLN A 40 23.73 14.55 2.10
CA GLN A 40 23.17 13.97 0.88
C GLN A 40 22.25 14.97 0.17
N TYR A 41 21.41 15.66 0.93
CA TYR A 41 20.53 16.69 0.38
C TYR A 41 21.34 17.86 -0.18
N ALA A 42 22.37 18.34 0.53
CA ALA A 42 23.24 19.40 0.04
C ALA A 42 23.93 19.01 -1.26
N ALA A 43 24.33 17.74 -1.39
CA ALA A 43 25.03 17.24 -2.57
C ALA A 43 24.11 16.98 -3.78
N THR A 44 22.85 16.58 -3.54
CA THR A 44 21.98 16.04 -4.62
C THR A 44 20.56 16.63 -4.65
N GLY A 45 20.26 17.64 -3.82
CA GLY A 45 18.94 18.25 -3.74
C GLY A 45 18.51 19.01 -5.00
N ASN A 46 19.47 19.54 -5.76
CA ASN A 46 19.25 20.17 -7.08
C ASN A 46 18.10 21.19 -7.11
N GLY A 47 17.93 21.98 -6.02
CA GLY A 47 16.87 22.98 -5.92
C GLY A 47 15.50 22.45 -5.52
N MET A 48 15.33 21.15 -5.33
CA MET A 48 14.09 20.58 -4.80
C MET A 48 13.87 21.00 -3.33
N SER A 49 12.64 21.04 -2.88
CA SER A 49 12.38 21.03 -1.45
C SER A 49 12.91 19.74 -0.83
N ARG A 50 13.29 19.75 0.45
CA ARG A 50 13.77 18.54 1.12
C ARG A 50 12.73 17.40 1.10
N ALA A 51 11.46 17.72 1.25
CA ALA A 51 10.37 16.74 1.19
C ALA A 51 10.26 16.10 -0.20
N ASP A 52 10.32 16.89 -1.26
CA ASP A 52 10.28 16.38 -2.64
C ASP A 52 11.53 15.56 -2.96
N TRP A 53 12.70 16.00 -2.51
CA TRP A 53 13.93 15.24 -2.67
C TRP A 53 13.84 13.87 -1.96
N ARG A 54 13.30 13.80 -0.73
CA ARG A 54 13.10 12.53 -0.01
C ARG A 54 12.14 11.62 -0.77
N ARG A 55 11.03 12.14 -1.31
CA ARG A 55 10.11 11.39 -2.17
C ARG A 55 10.83 10.87 -3.41
N ALA A 56 11.60 11.70 -4.07
CA ALA A 56 12.39 11.28 -5.24
C ALA A 56 13.41 10.18 -4.89
N GLN A 57 14.03 10.20 -3.68
CA GLN A 57 14.91 9.13 -3.24
C GLN A 57 14.18 7.80 -3.00
N ASN A 58 12.94 7.84 -2.48
CA ASN A 58 12.09 6.66 -2.34
C ASN A 58 11.65 6.13 -3.71
N ASN A 59 11.21 7.00 -4.61
CA ASN A 59 10.82 6.62 -5.96
C ASN A 59 11.99 5.96 -6.71
N LEU A 60 13.20 6.51 -6.58
CA LEU A 60 14.41 5.90 -7.15
C LEU A 60 14.68 4.51 -6.56
N MET A 61 14.50 4.31 -5.25
CA MET A 61 14.66 2.99 -4.63
C MET A 61 13.66 1.98 -5.20
N VAL A 62 12.39 2.36 -5.28
CA VAL A 62 11.32 1.49 -5.83
C VAL A 62 11.64 1.10 -7.27
N ARG A 63 12.08 2.06 -8.09
CA ARG A 63 12.49 1.79 -9.47
C ARG A 63 13.68 0.82 -9.53
N MET A 64 14.74 1.06 -8.76
CA MET A 64 15.92 0.19 -8.72
C MET A 64 15.57 -1.24 -8.32
N VAL A 65 14.65 -1.42 -7.35
CA VAL A 65 14.17 -2.75 -6.94
C VAL A 65 13.39 -3.44 -8.06
N ASN A 66 12.48 -2.71 -8.70
CA ASN A 66 11.75 -3.23 -9.85
C ASN A 66 12.70 -3.69 -10.96
N ASP A 67 13.63 -2.83 -11.35
CA ASP A 67 14.60 -3.12 -12.41
C ASP A 67 15.47 -4.34 -12.07
N THR A 68 15.86 -4.47 -10.80
CA THR A 68 16.59 -5.64 -10.28
C THR A 68 15.78 -6.92 -10.45
N ILE A 69 14.51 -6.91 -10.01
CA ILE A 69 13.61 -8.08 -10.14
C ILE A 69 13.43 -8.46 -11.61
N LYS A 70 13.09 -7.48 -12.44
CA LYS A 70 12.79 -7.74 -13.85
C LYS A 70 14.00 -8.16 -14.68
N ALA A 71 15.21 -7.77 -14.29
CA ALA A 71 16.44 -8.23 -14.91
C ALA A 71 16.74 -9.71 -14.60
N ILE A 72 16.33 -10.21 -13.44
CA ILE A 72 16.58 -11.61 -13.02
C ILE A 72 15.44 -12.52 -13.47
N LYS A 73 14.20 -12.22 -13.06
CA LYS A 73 12.99 -12.98 -13.37
C LYS A 73 11.85 -12.03 -13.74
N PRO A 74 11.65 -11.68 -15.02
CA PRO A 74 10.69 -10.67 -15.44
C PRO A 74 9.23 -10.99 -15.10
N TRP A 75 8.91 -12.25 -14.83
CA TRP A 75 7.56 -12.67 -14.41
C TRP A 75 7.28 -12.48 -12.93
N VAL A 76 8.32 -12.35 -12.07
CA VAL A 76 8.15 -12.11 -10.63
C VAL A 76 7.54 -10.74 -10.43
N LYS A 77 6.44 -10.67 -9.67
CA LYS A 77 5.69 -9.44 -9.44
C LYS A 77 6.31 -8.62 -8.32
N PHE A 78 6.25 -7.30 -8.46
CA PHE A 78 6.65 -6.38 -7.40
C PHE A 78 5.48 -5.53 -6.97
N GLY A 79 5.19 -5.51 -5.69
CA GLY A 79 4.12 -4.72 -5.09
C GLY A 79 4.55 -3.98 -3.84
N ILE A 80 3.71 -3.03 -3.44
CA ILE A 80 3.88 -2.27 -2.20
C ILE A 80 2.56 -2.23 -1.46
N GLY A 81 2.60 -2.45 -0.14
CA GLY A 81 1.49 -2.29 0.78
C GLY A 81 1.53 -0.92 1.45
N PRO A 82 1.12 0.16 0.80
CA PRO A 82 1.15 1.50 1.38
C PRO A 82 0.07 1.66 2.44
N ALA A 83 0.16 2.71 3.26
CA ALA A 83 -0.97 3.11 4.10
C ALA A 83 -2.23 3.31 3.26
N GLY A 84 -3.40 2.99 3.81
CA GLY A 84 -4.67 3.03 3.07
C GLY A 84 -5.03 4.41 2.51
N VAL A 85 -4.46 5.48 3.05
CA VAL A 85 -4.67 6.85 2.56
C VAL A 85 -3.38 7.39 1.94
N ALA A 86 -3.43 7.67 0.66
CA ALA A 86 -2.27 8.14 -0.12
C ALA A 86 -1.90 9.62 0.09
N GLY A 87 -2.51 10.26 1.06
CA GLY A 87 -2.32 11.66 1.37
C GLY A 87 -3.38 12.56 0.73
N LYS A 88 -4.18 13.21 1.58
CA LYS A 88 -5.20 14.17 1.15
C LYS A 88 -4.57 15.40 0.47
N ALA A 89 -3.41 15.83 0.96
CA ALA A 89 -2.64 16.94 0.41
C ALA A 89 -1.58 16.47 -0.60
N ASN A 90 -1.75 15.30 -1.19
CA ASN A 90 -0.83 14.80 -2.21
C ASN A 90 -0.83 15.74 -3.42
N THR A 91 0.21 16.55 -3.54
CA THR A 91 0.37 17.52 -4.62
C THR A 91 0.73 16.85 -5.95
N SER A 92 1.08 15.57 -5.97
CA SER A 92 1.33 14.84 -7.21
C SER A 92 0.04 14.38 -7.91
N ALA A 93 -1.07 14.24 -7.20
CA ALA A 93 -2.32 13.77 -7.78
C ALA A 93 -2.78 14.59 -9.01
N PRO A 94 -2.88 15.92 -8.94
CA PRO A 94 -3.23 16.73 -10.11
C PRO A 94 -2.21 16.64 -11.25
N VAL A 95 -0.94 16.43 -10.95
CA VAL A 95 0.12 16.25 -11.95
C VAL A 95 -0.12 14.99 -12.79
N TYR A 96 -0.67 13.95 -12.16
CA TYR A 96 -1.00 12.69 -12.83
C TYR A 96 -2.45 12.64 -13.37
N GLY A 97 -3.18 13.75 -13.30
CA GLY A 97 -4.54 13.84 -13.81
C GLY A 97 -5.58 13.11 -12.97
N VAL A 98 -5.33 12.93 -11.67
CA VAL A 98 -6.24 12.27 -10.73
C VAL A 98 -6.54 13.15 -9.53
N GLU A 99 -7.64 12.85 -8.84
CA GLU A 99 -7.99 13.52 -7.60
C GLU A 99 -7.26 12.89 -6.41
N PRO A 100 -6.87 13.67 -5.39
CA PRO A 100 -6.35 13.15 -4.14
C PRO A 100 -7.36 12.23 -3.44
N CYS A 101 -6.86 11.34 -2.56
CA CYS A 101 -7.74 10.51 -1.75
C CYS A 101 -8.72 11.38 -0.94
N PRO A 102 -10.04 11.15 -1.06
CA PRO A 102 -11.06 12.09 -0.56
C PRO A 102 -11.29 12.02 0.95
N THR A 103 -10.56 11.19 1.68
CA THR A 103 -10.77 11.01 3.11
C THR A 103 -10.10 12.09 3.96
N PRO A 104 -10.60 12.34 5.16
CA PRO A 104 -10.00 13.30 6.10
C PRO A 104 -8.77 12.74 6.84
N ALA A 105 -8.31 11.53 6.53
CA ALA A 105 -7.14 10.94 7.19
C ALA A 105 -5.86 11.76 6.97
N SER A 106 -4.87 11.55 7.83
CA SER A 106 -3.65 12.33 7.84
C SER A 106 -2.79 12.12 6.60
N ASP A 107 -1.99 13.12 6.27
CA ASP A 107 -0.98 13.05 5.21
C ASP A 107 0.32 12.35 5.64
N TRP A 108 0.23 11.46 6.64
CA TRP A 108 1.39 10.79 7.22
C TRP A 108 2.27 10.13 6.16
N GLN A 109 1.67 9.39 5.25
CA GLN A 109 2.38 8.69 4.20
C GLN A 109 3.15 9.64 3.27
N TYR A 110 2.52 10.70 2.81
CA TYR A 110 3.11 11.63 1.87
C TYR A 110 4.09 12.61 2.54
N ASN A 111 3.75 13.12 3.73
CA ASN A 111 4.47 14.22 4.37
C ASN A 111 5.44 13.78 5.47
N GLN A 112 5.30 12.61 6.06
CA GLN A 112 6.16 12.17 7.16
C GLN A 112 7.10 11.03 6.78
N ILE A 113 6.64 10.06 6.00
CA ILE A 113 7.50 8.97 5.50
C ILE A 113 7.88 9.16 4.03
N TYR A 114 7.45 10.25 3.41
CA TYR A 114 7.81 10.68 2.05
C TYR A 114 7.55 9.61 0.98
N ALA A 115 6.46 8.88 1.11
CA ALA A 115 6.02 7.89 0.15
C ALA A 115 4.98 8.48 -0.81
N ASP A 116 5.15 8.25 -2.11
CA ASP A 116 4.25 8.72 -3.15
C ASP A 116 3.76 7.55 -4.03
N PRO A 117 2.72 6.84 -3.59
CA PRO A 117 2.18 5.70 -4.33
C PRO A 117 1.69 6.05 -5.75
N LEU A 118 1.20 7.27 -5.95
CA LEU A 118 0.76 7.71 -7.27
C LEU A 118 1.93 7.84 -8.26
N ALA A 119 3.11 8.27 -7.77
CA ALA A 119 4.32 8.27 -8.58
C ALA A 119 4.71 6.85 -9.01
N TRP A 120 4.63 5.87 -8.10
CA TRP A 120 4.97 4.47 -8.42
C TRP A 120 4.00 3.85 -9.43
N TYR A 121 2.72 4.16 -9.33
CA TYR A 121 1.74 3.80 -10.34
C TYR A 121 2.05 4.44 -11.70
N ASN A 122 2.25 5.77 -11.72
CA ASN A 122 2.49 6.54 -12.94
C ASN A 122 3.80 6.14 -13.64
N GLU A 123 4.86 5.87 -12.88
CA GLU A 123 6.16 5.44 -13.40
C GLU A 123 6.19 3.95 -13.78
N HIS A 124 5.12 3.22 -13.49
CA HIS A 124 5.03 1.78 -13.74
C HIS A 124 6.14 0.97 -13.06
N THR A 125 6.61 1.43 -11.90
CA THR A 125 7.68 0.78 -11.13
C THR A 125 7.20 -0.31 -10.18
N ILE A 126 5.90 -0.60 -10.20
CA ILE A 126 5.25 -1.70 -9.46
C ILE A 126 4.25 -2.42 -10.37
N ASP A 127 3.98 -3.67 -10.09
CA ASP A 127 2.94 -4.46 -10.78
C ASP A 127 1.58 -4.30 -10.09
N TYR A 128 1.56 -4.17 -8.76
CA TYR A 128 0.34 -4.03 -7.96
C TYR A 128 0.55 -3.19 -6.71
N MET A 129 -0.53 -2.70 -6.16
CA MET A 129 -0.60 -2.04 -4.86
C MET A 129 -1.46 -2.88 -3.91
N ALA A 130 -1.05 -2.96 -2.63
CA ALA A 130 -1.81 -3.62 -1.58
C ALA A 130 -2.12 -2.64 -0.43
N PRO A 131 -2.97 -1.61 -0.66
CA PRO A 131 -3.20 -0.56 0.32
C PRO A 131 -3.79 -1.12 1.62
N GLN A 132 -3.25 -0.68 2.76
CA GLN A 132 -3.65 -1.10 4.10
C GLN A 132 -4.90 -0.33 4.55
N ILE A 133 -6.07 -0.75 4.06
CA ILE A 133 -7.34 -0.09 4.37
C ILE A 133 -7.87 -0.68 5.68
N TYR A 134 -7.28 -0.26 6.82
CA TYR A 134 -7.53 -0.85 8.13
C TYR A 134 -8.69 -0.19 8.91
N TRP A 135 -9.55 0.56 8.24
CA TRP A 135 -10.75 1.17 8.82
C TRP A 135 -12.00 0.34 8.50
N THR A 136 -13.02 0.51 9.34
CA THR A 136 -14.33 -0.11 9.08
C THR A 136 -15.13 0.71 8.07
N ILE A 137 -16.15 0.09 7.48
CA ILE A 137 -17.03 0.73 6.50
C ILE A 137 -17.68 1.99 7.09
N ASP A 138 -18.11 1.94 8.35
CA ASP A 138 -18.78 3.06 9.03
C ASP A 138 -17.82 4.01 9.76
N SER A 139 -16.52 3.87 9.61
CA SER A 139 -15.56 4.76 10.27
C SER A 139 -15.48 6.13 9.59
N TRP A 140 -14.92 7.12 10.30
CA TRP A 140 -14.67 8.46 9.73
C TRP A 140 -13.70 8.44 8.53
N SER A 141 -12.79 7.47 8.49
CA SER A 141 -11.97 7.12 7.32
C SER A 141 -12.64 5.97 6.58
N ASN A 142 -13.78 6.23 6.02
CA ASN A 142 -14.71 5.27 5.45
C ASN A 142 -14.04 4.32 4.44
N TYR A 143 -14.07 3.01 4.75
CA TYR A 143 -13.50 1.97 3.91
C TYR A 143 -14.01 2.01 2.47
N ASP A 144 -15.34 2.16 2.30
CA ASP A 144 -16.01 2.18 1.01
C ASP A 144 -15.42 3.25 0.08
N VAL A 145 -15.29 4.49 0.58
CA VAL A 145 -14.74 5.61 -0.17
C VAL A 145 -13.27 5.40 -0.53
N ILE A 146 -12.47 4.88 0.41
CA ILE A 146 -11.04 4.62 0.19
C ILE A 146 -10.84 3.48 -0.80
N CYS A 147 -11.58 2.38 -0.65
CA CYS A 147 -11.51 1.23 -1.54
C CYS A 147 -11.85 1.62 -2.99
N LYS A 148 -12.94 2.36 -3.15
CA LYS A 148 -13.33 2.87 -4.47
C LYS A 148 -12.25 3.74 -5.09
N TRP A 149 -11.67 4.67 -4.31
CA TRP A 149 -10.61 5.55 -4.81
C TRP A 149 -9.40 4.76 -5.29
N TRP A 150 -8.92 3.79 -4.50
CA TRP A 150 -7.78 2.94 -4.90
C TRP A 150 -8.08 2.11 -6.14
N SER A 151 -9.31 1.59 -6.28
CA SER A 151 -9.73 0.87 -7.48
C SER A 151 -9.74 1.78 -8.72
N ASP A 152 -10.22 3.01 -8.58
CA ASP A 152 -10.18 3.99 -9.66
C ASP A 152 -8.72 4.34 -10.05
N MET A 153 -7.79 4.44 -9.07
CA MET A 153 -6.36 4.65 -9.33
C MET A 153 -5.74 3.45 -10.06
N ALA A 154 -5.99 2.24 -9.58
CA ALA A 154 -5.50 1.02 -10.23
C ALA A 154 -5.93 0.95 -11.70
N CYS A 155 -7.20 1.23 -11.97
CA CYS A 155 -7.75 1.29 -13.32
C CYS A 155 -7.10 2.40 -14.17
N HIS A 156 -6.99 3.62 -13.63
CA HIS A 156 -6.41 4.77 -14.33
C HIS A 156 -4.96 4.50 -14.77
N PHE A 157 -4.14 3.91 -13.90
CA PHE A 157 -2.74 3.62 -14.17
C PHE A 157 -2.51 2.22 -14.79
N ASN A 158 -3.57 1.46 -15.04
CA ASN A 158 -3.49 0.09 -15.56
C ASN A 158 -2.56 -0.81 -14.74
N ARG A 159 -2.82 -0.90 -13.44
CA ARG A 159 -2.12 -1.74 -12.47
C ARG A 159 -3.10 -2.45 -11.56
N HIS A 160 -2.70 -3.58 -10.98
CA HIS A 160 -3.54 -4.33 -10.06
C HIS A 160 -3.59 -3.72 -8.66
N MET A 161 -4.67 -4.03 -7.95
CA MET A 161 -4.87 -3.72 -6.55
C MET A 161 -5.34 -4.97 -5.79
N TYR A 162 -4.71 -5.24 -4.65
CA TYR A 162 -5.14 -6.25 -3.69
C TYR A 162 -5.31 -5.58 -2.33
N VAL A 163 -6.54 -5.46 -1.82
CA VAL A 163 -6.75 -4.74 -0.56
C VAL A 163 -6.13 -5.50 0.61
N SER A 164 -5.32 -4.79 1.41
CA SER A 164 -4.83 -5.32 2.67
C SER A 164 -5.82 -5.00 3.79
N HIS A 165 -6.37 -6.05 4.41
CA HIS A 165 -7.34 -5.98 5.51
C HIS A 165 -6.67 -6.27 6.84
N THR A 166 -7.20 -5.67 7.92
CA THR A 166 -6.81 -6.07 9.27
C THR A 166 -7.85 -7.02 9.86
N LEU A 167 -7.36 -8.13 10.41
CA LEU A 167 -8.21 -9.08 11.13
C LEU A 167 -8.55 -8.62 12.56
N GLN A 168 -7.89 -7.59 13.05
CA GLN A 168 -8.15 -7.02 14.37
C GLN A 168 -9.58 -6.49 14.50
N ASN A 169 -10.15 -6.00 13.42
CA ASN A 169 -11.53 -5.52 13.40
C ASN A 169 -12.57 -6.63 13.57
N MET A 170 -12.14 -7.90 13.52
CA MET A 170 -12.99 -9.09 13.69
C MET A 170 -12.86 -9.76 15.05
N VAL A 171 -11.82 -9.42 15.84
CA VAL A 171 -11.44 -10.19 17.04
C VAL A 171 -12.43 -10.01 18.18
N SER A 172 -13.16 -8.90 18.24
CA SER A 172 -14.25 -8.75 19.19
C SER A 172 -15.29 -7.76 18.68
N ASP A 173 -16.54 -8.10 18.87
CA ASP A 173 -17.67 -7.19 18.63
C ASP A 173 -17.57 -5.89 19.45
N ASN A 174 -16.76 -5.90 20.53
CA ASN A 174 -16.52 -4.75 21.40
C ASN A 174 -15.38 -3.83 20.91
N GLN A 175 -14.55 -4.25 19.98
CA GLN A 175 -13.45 -3.44 19.44
C GLN A 175 -13.85 -2.68 18.17
N ILE A 176 -14.99 -2.99 17.60
CA ILE A 176 -15.55 -2.24 16.49
C ILE A 176 -16.25 -1.03 17.09
N THR A 177 -15.47 0.00 17.37
CA THR A 177 -15.95 1.20 18.06
C THR A 177 -16.94 2.04 17.23
N SER A 178 -17.06 1.77 15.95
CA SER A 178 -17.97 2.44 15.03
C SER A 178 -18.67 1.50 14.05
N GLY A 179 -18.13 0.31 13.82
CA GLY A 179 -18.70 -0.65 12.89
C GLY A 179 -19.89 -1.40 13.50
N LYS A 180 -20.98 -1.45 12.79
CA LYS A 180 -22.19 -2.17 13.20
C LYS A 180 -22.17 -3.62 12.76
N HIS A 181 -21.13 -4.04 12.05
CA HIS A 181 -21.14 -5.25 11.24
C HIS A 181 -20.47 -6.44 11.92
N GLY A 182 -19.74 -6.26 13.01
CA GLY A 182 -19.08 -7.36 13.73
C GLY A 182 -18.27 -8.26 12.80
N LYS A 183 -18.47 -9.55 12.88
CA LYS A 183 -17.83 -10.54 12.01
C LYS A 183 -18.20 -10.40 10.53
N GLN A 184 -19.31 -9.74 10.23
CA GLN A 184 -19.77 -9.49 8.88
C GLN A 184 -18.90 -8.44 8.16
N GLU A 185 -18.22 -7.56 8.90
CA GLU A 185 -17.43 -6.46 8.35
C GLU A 185 -16.47 -6.89 7.21
N ILE A 186 -15.76 -8.01 7.39
CA ILE A 186 -14.84 -8.48 6.36
C ILE A 186 -15.58 -9.00 5.12
N GLY A 187 -16.69 -9.68 5.31
CA GLY A 187 -17.55 -10.11 4.21
C GLY A 187 -18.04 -8.92 3.38
N ASP A 188 -18.49 -7.87 4.06
CA ASP A 188 -18.95 -6.64 3.44
C ASP A 188 -17.79 -5.90 2.72
N GLN A 189 -16.59 -5.85 3.33
CA GLN A 189 -15.41 -5.30 2.68
C GLN A 189 -15.02 -6.08 1.42
N ILE A 190 -15.07 -7.41 1.45
CA ILE A 190 -14.79 -8.25 0.26
C ILE A 190 -15.84 -7.99 -0.83
N ALA A 191 -17.11 -7.85 -0.45
CA ALA A 191 -18.18 -7.52 -1.39
C ALA A 191 -17.94 -6.16 -2.07
N LEU A 192 -17.49 -5.15 -1.31
CA LEU A 192 -17.11 -3.84 -1.85
C LEU A 192 -15.88 -3.93 -2.77
N ASN A 193 -14.87 -4.74 -2.41
CA ASN A 193 -13.70 -4.95 -3.29
C ASN A 193 -14.13 -5.51 -4.65
N ARG A 194 -15.01 -6.52 -4.65
CA ARG A 194 -15.55 -7.12 -5.88
C ARG A 194 -16.43 -6.14 -6.67
N LEU A 195 -17.20 -5.31 -5.97
CA LEU A 195 -18.06 -4.29 -6.59
C LEU A 195 -17.25 -3.23 -7.32
N TYR A 196 -16.12 -2.80 -6.72
CA TYR A 196 -15.29 -1.73 -7.27
C TYR A 196 -14.17 -2.22 -8.15
N ASP A 197 -13.86 -3.50 -8.14
CA ASP A 197 -12.80 -4.04 -9.00
C ASP A 197 -13.13 -3.81 -10.48
N ARG A 198 -12.19 -3.18 -11.17
CA ARG A 198 -12.31 -2.82 -12.58
C ARG A 198 -11.25 -3.51 -13.45
N MET A 199 -10.47 -4.41 -12.85
CA MET A 199 -9.38 -5.10 -13.50
C MET A 199 -9.62 -6.61 -13.61
N ASP A 200 -10.82 -7.09 -13.24
CA ASP A 200 -11.22 -8.50 -13.19
C ASP A 200 -10.26 -9.39 -12.38
N ALA A 201 -9.66 -8.81 -11.35
CA ALA A 201 -8.67 -9.48 -10.52
C ALA A 201 -8.76 -9.08 -9.04
N PRO A 202 -9.96 -9.19 -8.41
CA PRO A 202 -10.10 -8.82 -7.01
C PRO A 202 -9.30 -9.78 -6.13
N GLY A 203 -8.57 -9.21 -5.16
CA GLY A 203 -7.78 -10.00 -4.22
C GLY A 203 -7.64 -9.32 -2.88
N SER A 204 -7.28 -10.09 -1.87
CA SER A 204 -7.16 -9.62 -0.49
C SER A 204 -5.87 -10.13 0.16
N CYS A 205 -5.19 -9.25 0.87
CA CYS A 205 -4.10 -9.58 1.78
C CYS A 205 -4.61 -9.51 3.22
N TRP A 206 -4.15 -10.40 4.10
CA TRP A 206 -4.66 -10.49 5.46
C TRP A 206 -3.60 -10.19 6.51
N TYR A 207 -3.75 -9.11 7.23
CA TYR A 207 -2.92 -8.79 8.37
C TYR A 207 -3.66 -9.19 9.67
N SER A 208 -3.24 -10.22 10.39
CA SER A 208 -2.09 -11.05 10.11
C SER A 208 -2.43 -12.53 10.24
N PHE A 209 -1.57 -13.42 9.73
CA PHE A 209 -1.71 -14.86 9.89
C PHE A 209 -1.83 -15.27 11.37
N SER A 210 -1.02 -14.71 12.25
CA SER A 210 -1.08 -14.99 13.68
C SER A 210 -2.44 -14.61 14.29
N THR A 211 -2.99 -13.46 13.92
CA THR A 211 -4.34 -13.05 14.36
C THR A 211 -5.40 -13.98 13.78
N GLY A 212 -5.29 -14.35 12.52
CA GLY A 212 -6.21 -15.29 11.86
C GLY A 212 -6.23 -16.68 12.52
N MET A 213 -5.06 -17.17 12.94
CA MET A 213 -4.95 -18.46 13.64
C MET A 213 -5.50 -18.41 15.07
N THR A 214 -5.39 -17.28 15.76
CA THR A 214 -5.90 -17.11 17.12
C THR A 214 -7.37 -16.68 17.15
N THR A 215 -7.87 -16.09 16.10
CA THR A 215 -9.26 -15.70 15.95
C THR A 215 -10.08 -16.93 15.53
N LEU A 216 -10.87 -17.43 16.44
CA LEU A 216 -11.63 -18.66 16.26
C LEU A 216 -12.38 -18.72 14.92
N ASN A 217 -11.99 -19.71 14.11
CA ASN A 217 -12.64 -20.04 12.85
C ASN A 217 -12.57 -18.96 11.74
N PHE A 218 -11.61 -18.00 11.78
CA PHE A 218 -11.52 -16.99 10.73
C PHE A 218 -11.49 -17.61 9.32
N PHE A 219 -10.60 -18.56 9.09
CA PHE A 219 -10.49 -19.22 7.77
C PHE A 219 -11.73 -20.09 7.44
N LYS A 220 -12.40 -20.64 8.45
CA LYS A 220 -13.66 -21.35 8.26
C LYS A 220 -14.78 -20.38 7.91
N TYR A 221 -14.82 -19.22 8.54
CA TYR A 221 -15.76 -18.15 8.23
C TYR A 221 -15.61 -17.67 6.78
N ILE A 222 -14.42 -17.29 6.37
CA ILE A 222 -14.13 -16.88 4.98
C ILE A 222 -14.49 -17.98 3.98
N GLY A 223 -14.17 -19.23 4.29
CA GLY A 223 -14.48 -20.36 3.42
C GLY A 223 -15.96 -20.72 3.32
N ALA A 224 -16.75 -20.48 4.38
CA ALA A 224 -18.15 -20.87 4.43
C ALA A 224 -19.13 -19.76 4.02
N ASP A 225 -18.81 -18.51 4.36
CA ASP A 225 -19.75 -17.39 4.29
C ASP A 225 -19.40 -16.35 3.22
N VAL A 226 -18.23 -16.42 2.63
CA VAL A 226 -17.72 -15.40 1.68
C VAL A 226 -17.47 -15.97 0.28
N ASN A 227 -17.58 -17.28 0.10
CA ASN A 227 -17.60 -17.94 -1.20
C ASN A 227 -19.03 -17.98 -1.72
#